data_7b6296f932cf3822f77b4c4599b57e2c
#
_entry.id   7b6296f932cf3822f77b4c4599b57e2c
#
_cell.length_a   1.000
_cell.length_b   1.000
_cell.length_c   1.000
_cell.angle_alpha   90.00
_cell.angle_beta   90.00
_cell.angle_gamma   90.00
#
_symmetry.space_group_name_H-M   'P 1'
#
loop_
_entity.id
_entity.type
_entity.pdbx_description
1 polymer ?
#
loop_
_entity_poly.entity_id
_entity_poly.type
_entity_poly.pdbx_seq_one_letter_code
_entity_poly.pdbx_strand_id
1 'polypeptide(L)'
;ELELEQPETDLLAVQIPLWPKGAPGFENRSTEPEQAKDWWVRNIHNPSVTAYLPPKDIATGAAVLICPGGGHRNLVYNSEGRDAAKYLNSIGVAAFVLKYRLFREEGSPYTEDHPRQDATRAMKLLRSRAAEWNLDPARIGVMGFSAGGELAAWTALEERPAAQFVGDPVDGLSARPDFLVCI
;
A
#
# COMPACT_ATOMS: atom_id res chain seq x y z
N GLU A 1 -13.82 -18.64 29.28
CA GLU A 1 -13.65 -18.51 27.82
C GLU A 1 -14.10 -17.11 27.45
N LEU A 2 -13.15 -16.19 27.24
CA LEU A 2 -13.43 -14.89 26.68
C LEU A 2 -13.28 -15.04 25.17
N GLU A 3 -14.41 -15.13 24.46
CA GLU A 3 -14.44 -14.90 23.02
C GLU A 3 -13.98 -13.47 22.78
N LEU A 4 -12.81 -13.31 22.18
CA LEU A 4 -12.38 -12.03 21.62
C LEU A 4 -13.28 -11.76 20.42
N GLU A 5 -14.25 -10.89 20.58
CA GLU A 5 -15.03 -10.32 19.47
C GLU A 5 -14.07 -9.69 18.47
N GLN A 6 -13.95 -10.29 17.30
CA GLN A 6 -13.27 -9.66 16.18
C GLN A 6 -14.08 -8.41 15.78
N PRO A 7 -13.48 -7.23 15.69
CA PRO A 7 -14.24 -6.05 15.33
C PRO A 7 -14.83 -6.20 13.92
N GLU A 8 -16.14 -6.06 13.80
CA GLU A 8 -16.93 -6.18 12.57
C GLU A 8 -16.45 -5.30 11.39
N THR A 9 -15.52 -4.39 11.61
CA THR A 9 -15.01 -3.44 10.61
C THR A 9 -13.97 -4.02 9.67
N ASP A 10 -13.36 -5.18 9.95
CA ASP A 10 -12.37 -5.80 9.06
C ASP A 10 -13.01 -6.58 7.89
N LEU A 11 -14.30 -6.82 7.90
CA LEU A 11 -15.03 -7.56 6.86
C LEU A 11 -15.19 -6.80 5.54
N LEU A 12 -14.88 -5.50 5.49
CA LEU A 12 -15.00 -4.67 4.29
C LEU A 12 -13.65 -4.27 3.67
N ALA A 13 -12.53 -4.68 4.27
CA ALA A 13 -11.20 -4.39 3.73
C ALA A 13 -10.85 -5.34 2.58
N VAL A 14 -10.82 -4.83 1.36
CA VAL A 14 -10.49 -5.59 0.16
C VAL A 14 -9.01 -5.48 -0.12
N GLN A 15 -8.31 -6.62 -0.16
CA GLN A 15 -6.91 -6.71 -0.56
C GLN A 15 -6.81 -6.83 -2.08
N ILE A 16 -6.05 -5.94 -2.70
CA ILE A 16 -5.91 -5.83 -4.15
C ILE A 16 -4.45 -6.05 -4.52
N PRO A 17 -4.10 -7.12 -5.23
CA PRO A 17 -2.75 -7.32 -5.75
C PRO A 17 -2.33 -6.18 -6.68
N LEU A 18 -1.07 -5.73 -6.60
CA LEU A 18 -0.55 -4.68 -7.47
C LEU A 18 -0.43 -5.16 -8.92
N TRP A 19 -0.13 -6.44 -9.11
CA TRP A 19 -0.07 -7.10 -10.41
C TRP A 19 -0.92 -8.36 -10.39
N PRO A 20 -1.88 -8.49 -11.31
CA PRO A 20 -2.80 -9.65 -11.32
C PRO A 20 -2.11 -11.01 -11.50
N LYS A 21 -0.93 -11.02 -12.13
CA LYS A 21 -0.15 -12.24 -12.40
C LYS A 21 1.04 -12.42 -11.45
N GLY A 22 1.17 -11.55 -10.43
CA GLY A 22 2.33 -11.51 -9.54
C GLY A 22 3.33 -10.42 -9.91
N ALA A 23 4.24 -10.12 -8.99
CA ALA A 23 5.23 -9.07 -9.16
C ALA A 23 6.23 -9.43 -10.28
N PRO A 24 6.60 -8.46 -11.14
CA PRO A 24 7.50 -8.70 -12.28
C PRO A 24 8.80 -9.37 -11.88
N GLY A 25 9.14 -10.48 -12.56
CA GLY A 25 10.30 -11.31 -12.29
C GLY A 25 10.16 -12.29 -11.11
N PHE A 26 9.02 -12.25 -10.42
CA PHE A 26 8.69 -13.08 -9.25
C PHE A 26 7.27 -13.65 -9.32
N GLU A 27 6.72 -13.78 -10.50
CA GLU A 27 5.34 -14.23 -10.73
C GLU A 27 5.10 -15.63 -10.13
N ASN A 28 6.11 -16.48 -10.16
CA ASN A 28 6.08 -17.84 -9.61
C ASN A 28 5.98 -17.86 -8.07
N ARG A 29 6.21 -16.75 -7.39
CA ARG A 29 6.12 -16.62 -5.94
C ARG A 29 4.79 -15.99 -5.48
N SER A 30 3.92 -15.62 -6.38
CA SER A 30 2.67 -14.90 -6.06
C SER A 30 1.70 -15.69 -5.17
N THR A 31 1.83 -17.01 -5.12
CA THR A 31 1.01 -17.91 -4.31
C THR A 31 1.66 -18.30 -2.97
N GLU A 32 2.90 -17.86 -2.71
CA GLU A 32 3.54 -18.11 -1.42
C GLU A 32 2.80 -17.33 -0.33
N PRO A 33 2.43 -17.99 0.80
CA PRO A 33 1.64 -17.35 1.84
C PRO A 33 2.46 -16.30 2.59
N GLU A 34 1.82 -15.16 2.87
CA GLU A 34 2.33 -14.21 3.85
C GLU A 34 2.36 -14.84 5.25
N GLN A 35 3.26 -14.36 6.07
CA GLN A 35 3.30 -14.67 7.50
C GLN A 35 2.79 -13.45 8.28
N ALA A 36 1.73 -13.63 9.03
CA ALA A 36 1.19 -12.60 9.89
C ALA A 36 1.11 -13.10 11.32
N LYS A 37 1.52 -12.27 12.27
CA LYS A 37 1.42 -12.57 13.69
C LYS A 37 1.23 -11.28 14.48
N ASP A 38 0.23 -11.27 15.36
CA ASP A 38 -0.09 -10.13 16.23
C ASP A 38 -0.18 -8.80 15.48
N TRP A 39 0.93 -8.07 15.35
CA TRP A 39 1.00 -6.72 14.82
C TRP A 39 1.78 -6.58 13.51
N TRP A 40 2.48 -7.63 13.03
CA TRP A 40 3.37 -7.57 11.87
C TRP A 40 2.99 -8.55 10.75
N VAL A 41 3.46 -8.22 9.54
CA VAL A 41 3.39 -9.07 8.35
C VAL A 41 4.78 -9.23 7.74
N ARG A 42 5.11 -10.43 7.28
CA ARG A 42 6.36 -10.81 6.58
C ARG A 42 6.06 -11.71 5.39
N ASN A 43 7.12 -12.11 4.70
CA ASN A 43 7.08 -13.03 3.56
C ASN A 43 6.11 -12.54 2.48
N ILE A 44 6.31 -11.28 2.07
CA ILE A 44 5.45 -10.62 1.10
C ILE A 44 6.04 -10.84 -0.29
N HIS A 45 5.40 -11.70 -1.07
CA HIS A 45 5.80 -12.02 -2.45
C HIS A 45 4.77 -11.60 -3.48
N ASN A 46 3.55 -11.33 -3.05
CA ASN A 46 2.48 -10.74 -3.86
C ASN A 46 2.07 -9.38 -3.30
N PRO A 47 2.84 -8.33 -3.58
CA PRO A 47 2.58 -7.01 -3.02
C PRO A 47 1.17 -6.53 -3.39
N SER A 48 0.52 -5.86 -2.44
CA SER A 48 -0.89 -5.51 -2.54
C SER A 48 -1.22 -4.23 -1.78
N VAL A 49 -2.37 -3.65 -2.07
CA VAL A 49 -2.99 -2.61 -1.23
C VAL A 49 -4.27 -3.15 -0.61
N THR A 50 -4.53 -2.79 0.64
CA THR A 50 -5.80 -3.04 1.31
C THR A 50 -6.57 -1.73 1.41
N ALA A 51 -7.76 -1.68 0.82
CA ALA A 51 -8.60 -0.49 0.78
C ALA A 51 -9.42 -0.33 2.06
N TYR A 52 -9.30 0.83 2.69
CA TYR A 52 -10.12 1.28 3.81
C TYR A 52 -10.86 2.57 3.40
N LEU A 53 -12.15 2.46 3.22
CA LEU A 53 -12.96 3.57 2.71
C LEU A 53 -13.71 4.27 3.85
N PRO A 54 -13.78 5.61 3.86
CA PRO A 54 -14.57 6.35 4.84
C PRO A 54 -16.07 6.15 4.62
N PRO A 55 -16.91 6.43 5.64
CA PRO A 55 -18.33 6.54 5.46
C PRO A 55 -18.68 7.54 4.33
N LYS A 56 -19.66 7.20 3.51
CA LYS A 56 -20.00 7.96 2.30
C LYS A 56 -20.44 9.40 2.58
N ASP A 57 -21.09 9.62 3.71
CA ASP A 57 -21.62 10.91 4.15
C ASP A 57 -20.54 11.92 4.55
N ILE A 58 -19.35 11.45 4.90
CA ILE A 58 -18.20 12.30 5.25
C ILE A 58 -17.03 12.23 4.26
N ALA A 59 -17.14 11.38 3.24
CA ALA A 59 -16.07 11.16 2.27
C ALA A 59 -15.69 12.46 1.54
N THR A 60 -14.39 12.80 1.57
CA THR A 60 -13.85 14.04 0.99
C THR A 60 -13.37 13.89 -0.46
N GLY A 61 -13.23 12.67 -0.94
CA GLY A 61 -12.59 12.36 -2.22
C GLY A 61 -11.05 12.31 -2.17
N ALA A 62 -10.44 12.70 -1.05
CA ALA A 62 -9.00 12.55 -0.86
C ALA A 62 -8.64 11.11 -0.47
N ALA A 63 -7.43 10.70 -0.85
CA ALA A 63 -6.91 9.37 -0.51
C ALA A 63 -5.43 9.42 -0.12
N VAL A 64 -5.01 8.44 0.67
CA VAL A 64 -3.62 8.27 1.11
C VAL A 64 -3.18 6.83 0.91
N LEU A 65 -2.05 6.62 0.23
CA LEU A 65 -1.31 5.38 0.26
C LEU A 65 -0.48 5.36 1.55
N ILE A 66 -0.68 4.37 2.41
CA ILE A 66 0.06 4.22 3.67
C ILE A 66 1.15 3.16 3.50
N CYS A 67 2.39 3.54 3.78
CA CYS A 67 3.55 2.66 3.83
C CYS A 67 3.92 2.41 5.31
N PRO A 68 3.56 1.25 5.90
CA PRO A 68 3.97 0.92 7.27
C PRO A 68 5.49 0.80 7.40
N GLY A 69 6.02 1.04 8.58
CA GLY A 69 7.43 0.82 8.90
C GLY A 69 7.74 -0.64 9.25
N GLY A 70 8.92 -0.86 9.78
CA GLY A 70 9.41 -2.16 10.22
C GLY A 70 10.82 -2.48 9.71
N GLY A 71 11.60 -1.46 9.35
CA GLY A 71 13.00 -1.56 8.95
C GLY A 71 13.24 -2.36 7.67
N HIS A 72 12.25 -2.50 6.80
CA HIS A 72 12.26 -3.37 5.62
C HIS A 72 12.48 -4.87 5.94
N ARG A 73 12.25 -5.27 7.22
CA ARG A 73 12.32 -6.66 7.70
C ARG A 73 10.96 -7.24 7.99
N ASN A 74 10.01 -6.39 8.35
CA ASN A 74 8.59 -6.71 8.52
C ASN A 74 7.77 -5.46 8.24
N LEU A 75 6.45 -5.60 8.22
CA LEU A 75 5.53 -4.47 8.24
C LEU A 75 4.84 -4.39 9.60
N VAL A 76 4.89 -3.25 10.25
CA VAL A 76 4.12 -2.91 11.45
C VAL A 76 2.67 -2.63 11.02
N TYR A 77 1.97 -3.68 10.60
CA TYR A 77 0.71 -3.56 9.86
C TYR A 77 -0.44 -2.99 10.70
N ASN A 78 -0.53 -3.38 11.97
CA ASN A 78 -1.67 -2.98 12.80
C ASN A 78 -1.64 -1.48 13.10
N SER A 79 -0.64 -0.99 13.83
CA SER A 79 -0.60 0.41 14.28
C SER A 79 -0.27 1.40 13.17
N GLU A 80 0.67 1.05 12.29
CA GLU A 80 1.17 1.94 11.23
C GLU A 80 0.46 1.75 9.87
N GLY A 81 -0.43 0.77 9.80
CA GLY A 81 -1.27 0.51 8.62
C GLY A 81 -2.75 0.68 8.93
N ARG A 82 -3.36 -0.38 9.50
CA ARG A 82 -4.80 -0.45 9.75
C ARG A 82 -5.31 0.67 10.67
N ASP A 83 -4.65 0.93 11.79
CA ASP A 83 -5.12 1.92 12.77
C ASP A 83 -4.99 3.34 12.21
N ALA A 84 -3.89 3.63 11.48
CA ALA A 84 -3.73 4.87 10.74
C ALA A 84 -4.83 5.04 9.66
N ALA A 85 -5.16 3.97 8.93
CA ALA A 85 -6.23 3.98 7.93
C ALA A 85 -7.60 4.28 8.57
N LYS A 86 -7.90 3.65 9.71
CA LYS A 86 -9.15 3.90 10.45
C LYS A 86 -9.25 5.35 10.92
N TYR A 87 -8.15 5.93 11.40
CA TYR A 87 -8.12 7.35 11.77
C TYR A 87 -8.43 8.24 10.55
N LEU A 88 -7.78 8.02 9.41
CA LEU A 88 -8.03 8.78 8.19
C LEU A 88 -9.49 8.64 7.72
N ASN A 89 -10.06 7.44 7.82
CA ASN A 89 -11.48 7.23 7.49
C ASN A 89 -12.41 8.04 8.41
N SER A 90 -12.07 8.20 9.69
CA SER A 90 -12.88 8.99 10.63
C SER A 90 -12.97 10.47 10.27
N ILE A 91 -12.03 10.98 9.46
CA ILE A 91 -12.01 12.36 8.95
C ILE A 91 -12.33 12.43 7.43
N GLY A 92 -12.90 11.37 6.87
CA GLY A 92 -13.40 11.35 5.49
C GLY A 92 -12.33 11.09 4.41
N VAL A 93 -11.13 10.67 4.79
CA VAL A 93 -10.05 10.35 3.84
C VAL A 93 -9.98 8.85 3.60
N ALA A 94 -10.00 8.42 2.35
CA ALA A 94 -9.78 7.03 1.99
C ALA A 94 -8.29 6.66 2.23
N ALA A 95 -8.05 5.43 2.67
CA ALA A 95 -6.71 4.96 2.96
C ALA A 95 -6.46 3.60 2.33
N PHE A 96 -5.26 3.42 1.82
CA PHE A 96 -4.82 2.20 1.15
C PHE A 96 -3.52 1.76 1.76
N VAL A 97 -3.53 0.66 2.52
CA VAL A 97 -2.35 0.16 3.21
C VAL A 97 -1.56 -0.72 2.28
N LEU A 98 -0.30 -0.35 2.02
CA LEU A 98 0.60 -1.07 1.14
C LEU A 98 1.32 -2.19 1.89
N LYS A 99 1.19 -3.41 1.38
CA LYS A 99 2.08 -4.51 1.67
C LYS A 99 3.15 -4.57 0.58
N TYR A 100 4.34 -4.07 0.89
CA TYR A 100 5.46 -4.02 -0.04
C TYR A 100 6.50 -5.09 0.26
N ARG A 101 7.27 -5.48 -0.74
CA ARG A 101 8.33 -6.50 -0.61
C ARG A 101 9.43 -6.02 0.31
N LEU A 102 9.94 -6.92 1.16
CA LEU A 102 10.86 -6.64 2.26
C LEU A 102 12.28 -7.08 1.89
N PHE A 103 13.15 -6.14 1.57
CA PHE A 103 14.49 -6.48 1.09
C PHE A 103 15.54 -6.75 2.18
N ARG A 104 15.23 -6.43 3.45
CA ARG A 104 16.08 -6.73 4.61
C ARG A 104 15.56 -7.88 5.46
N GLU A 105 14.50 -8.54 5.05
CA GLU A 105 14.06 -9.77 5.67
C GLU A 105 15.10 -10.88 5.44
N GLU A 106 15.33 -11.73 6.45
CA GLU A 106 16.31 -12.82 6.33
C GLU A 106 15.89 -13.77 5.18
N GLY A 107 16.85 -14.08 4.31
CA GLY A 107 16.61 -14.91 3.13
C GLY A 107 15.83 -14.23 2.00
N SER A 108 15.58 -12.93 2.09
CA SER A 108 14.87 -12.19 1.05
C SER A 108 15.66 -12.18 -0.26
N PRO A 109 15.00 -12.45 -1.41
CA PRO A 109 15.60 -12.31 -2.72
C PRO A 109 15.56 -10.88 -3.27
N TYR A 110 14.97 -9.95 -2.52
CA TYR A 110 14.68 -8.60 -2.99
C TYR A 110 15.81 -7.62 -2.71
N THR A 111 15.87 -6.56 -3.50
CA THR A 111 16.71 -5.38 -3.30
C THR A 111 15.83 -4.18 -2.91
N GLU A 112 16.46 -3.06 -2.57
CA GLU A 112 15.75 -1.81 -2.25
C GLU A 112 14.87 -1.28 -3.40
N ASP A 113 15.13 -1.69 -4.65
CA ASP A 113 14.33 -1.29 -5.79
C ASP A 113 12.92 -1.91 -5.79
N HIS A 114 12.76 -3.08 -5.17
CA HIS A 114 11.48 -3.80 -5.20
C HIS A 114 10.37 -3.10 -4.40
N PRO A 115 10.57 -2.68 -3.13
CA PRO A 115 9.56 -1.87 -2.45
C PRO A 115 9.28 -0.54 -3.17
N ARG A 116 10.27 0.06 -3.82
CA ARG A 116 10.10 1.28 -4.62
C ARG A 116 9.21 1.03 -5.84
N GLN A 117 9.40 -0.10 -6.54
CA GLN A 117 8.49 -0.54 -7.62
C GLN A 117 7.07 -0.73 -7.09
N ASP A 118 6.93 -1.36 -5.92
CA ASP A 118 5.64 -1.63 -5.32
C ASP A 118 4.89 -0.32 -4.99
N ALA A 119 5.55 0.63 -4.36
CA ALA A 119 4.94 1.92 -4.02
C ALA A 119 4.59 2.73 -5.29
N THR A 120 5.47 2.74 -6.28
CA THR A 120 5.22 3.37 -7.59
C THR A 120 3.99 2.76 -8.26
N ARG A 121 3.91 1.44 -8.33
CA ARG A 121 2.78 0.72 -8.91
C ARG A 121 1.49 0.96 -8.14
N ALA A 122 1.56 0.98 -6.81
CA ALA A 122 0.41 1.27 -5.96
C ALA A 122 -0.18 2.65 -6.24
N MET A 123 0.64 3.70 -6.32
CA MET A 123 0.18 5.06 -6.66
C MET A 123 -0.53 5.10 -8.01
N LYS A 124 0.03 4.46 -9.02
CA LYS A 124 -0.58 4.35 -10.36
C LYS A 124 -1.90 3.59 -10.32
N LEU A 125 -1.96 2.48 -9.58
CA LEU A 125 -3.16 1.67 -9.42
C LEU A 125 -4.29 2.46 -8.76
N LEU A 126 -4.00 3.18 -7.66
CA LEU A 126 -4.99 4.02 -7.00
C LEU A 126 -5.54 5.08 -7.97
N ARG A 127 -4.68 5.72 -8.73
CA ARG A 127 -5.08 6.75 -9.69
C ARG A 127 -5.91 6.19 -10.84
N SER A 128 -5.58 4.99 -11.33
CA SER A 128 -6.33 4.31 -12.39
C SER A 128 -7.74 3.90 -11.97
N ARG A 129 -7.93 3.62 -10.69
CA ARG A 129 -9.18 3.14 -10.11
C ARG A 129 -9.90 4.17 -9.25
N ALA A 130 -9.47 5.43 -9.29
CA ALA A 130 -10.01 6.50 -8.46
C ALA A 130 -11.54 6.63 -8.58
N ALA A 131 -12.09 6.50 -9.78
CA ALA A 131 -13.53 6.56 -10.01
C ALA A 131 -14.33 5.45 -9.30
N GLU A 132 -13.75 4.25 -9.14
CA GLU A 132 -14.42 3.14 -8.44
C GLU A 132 -14.68 3.45 -6.97
N TRP A 133 -13.83 4.27 -6.37
CA TRP A 133 -13.88 4.65 -4.95
C TRP A 133 -14.33 6.09 -4.73
N ASN A 134 -14.85 6.76 -5.78
CA ASN A 134 -15.23 8.17 -5.75
C ASN A 134 -14.12 9.10 -5.25
N LEU A 135 -12.88 8.83 -5.67
CA LEU A 135 -11.70 9.64 -5.35
C LEU A 135 -11.48 10.70 -6.42
N ASP A 136 -10.94 11.84 -6.00
CA ASP A 136 -10.34 12.83 -6.89
C ASP A 136 -8.92 12.38 -7.24
N PRO A 137 -8.62 12.05 -8.49
CA PRO A 137 -7.29 11.59 -8.90
C PRO A 137 -6.17 12.63 -8.71
N ALA A 138 -6.52 13.91 -8.48
CA ALA A 138 -5.59 14.99 -8.15
C ALA A 138 -5.41 15.20 -6.64
N ARG A 139 -5.94 14.31 -5.79
CA ARG A 139 -5.90 14.41 -4.33
C ARG A 139 -5.51 13.07 -3.69
N ILE A 140 -4.46 12.43 -4.24
CA ILE A 140 -3.92 11.15 -3.75
C ILE A 140 -2.51 11.38 -3.25
N GLY A 141 -2.32 11.28 -1.94
CA GLY A 141 -1.04 11.43 -1.27
C GLY A 141 -0.40 10.11 -0.87
N VAL A 142 0.81 10.19 -0.34
CA VAL A 142 1.52 9.08 0.29
C VAL A 142 1.93 9.44 1.71
N MET A 143 1.77 8.49 2.62
CA MET A 143 2.18 8.59 4.02
C MET A 143 3.05 7.38 4.36
N GLY A 144 4.06 7.59 5.19
CA GLY A 144 4.88 6.48 5.65
C GLY A 144 5.46 6.70 7.04
N PHE A 145 5.70 5.59 7.72
CA PHE A 145 6.23 5.53 9.06
C PHE A 145 7.64 4.92 9.04
N SER A 146 8.64 5.59 9.62
CA SER A 146 10.02 5.10 9.72
C SER A 146 10.55 4.64 8.35
N ALA A 147 10.91 3.36 8.16
CA ALA A 147 11.30 2.80 6.86
C ALA A 147 10.22 2.98 5.77
N GLY A 148 8.95 2.97 6.14
CA GLY A 148 7.84 3.34 5.26
C GLY A 148 7.82 4.82 4.91
N GLY A 149 8.27 5.68 5.83
CA GLY A 149 8.49 7.12 5.60
C GLY A 149 9.61 7.38 4.58
N GLU A 150 10.70 6.63 4.67
CA GLU A 150 11.77 6.62 3.66
C GLU A 150 11.21 6.25 2.28
N LEU A 151 10.42 5.18 2.21
CA LEU A 151 9.77 4.73 0.98
C LEU A 151 8.79 5.77 0.42
N ALA A 152 7.98 6.40 1.29
CA ALA A 152 7.04 7.44 0.91
C ALA A 152 7.75 8.68 0.35
N ALA A 153 8.82 9.13 1.02
CA ALA A 153 9.64 10.26 0.57
C ALA A 153 10.28 9.96 -0.78
N TRP A 154 10.82 8.77 -0.93
CA TRP A 154 11.41 8.33 -2.19
C TRP A 154 10.36 8.31 -3.33
N THR A 155 9.16 7.78 -3.08
CA THR A 155 8.05 7.75 -4.04
C THR A 155 7.62 9.16 -4.47
N ALA A 156 7.69 10.14 -3.56
CA ALA A 156 7.30 11.52 -3.82
C ALA A 156 8.37 12.34 -4.57
N LEU A 157 9.65 12.05 -4.35
CA LEU A 157 10.76 12.89 -4.77
C LEU A 157 11.49 12.36 -6.01
N GLU A 158 11.41 11.06 -6.29
CA GLU A 158 12.09 10.50 -7.45
C GLU A 158 11.16 10.40 -8.66
N GLU A 159 11.54 11.07 -9.73
CA GLU A 159 10.91 10.90 -11.04
C GLU A 159 11.37 9.58 -11.67
N ARG A 160 10.47 8.59 -11.70
CA ARG A 160 10.71 7.38 -12.50
C ARG A 160 10.04 7.50 -13.85
N PRO A 161 10.78 7.28 -14.96
CA PRO A 161 10.15 7.17 -16.26
C PRO A 161 9.11 6.04 -16.26
N ALA A 162 7.97 6.30 -16.84
CA ALA A 162 6.84 5.35 -16.97
C ALA A 162 7.22 4.06 -17.75
N ALA A 163 8.44 3.94 -18.23
CA ALA A 163 8.83 3.13 -19.37
C ALA A 163 9.21 1.66 -19.07
N GLN A 164 9.12 1.15 -17.85
CA GLN A 164 9.62 -0.23 -17.62
C GLN A 164 8.57 -1.35 -17.80
N PHE A 165 7.31 -1.04 -18.01
CA PHE A 165 6.27 -2.06 -18.18
C PHE A 165 5.41 -1.73 -19.39
N VAL A 166 5.90 -2.11 -20.56
CA VAL A 166 5.16 -1.91 -21.81
C VAL A 166 3.98 -2.89 -21.87
N GLY A 167 2.77 -2.36 -21.91
CA GLY A 167 1.55 -3.13 -22.17
C GLY A 167 0.43 -3.06 -21.12
N ASP A 168 0.67 -2.53 -19.93
CA ASP A 168 -0.37 -2.30 -18.92
C ASP A 168 -0.76 -0.82 -18.90
N PRO A 169 -2.03 -0.45 -19.17
CA PRO A 169 -2.48 0.95 -19.15
C PRO A 169 -2.22 1.67 -17.82
N VAL A 170 -2.16 0.95 -16.71
CA VAL A 170 -1.83 1.49 -15.37
C VAL A 170 -0.44 2.09 -15.36
N ASP A 171 0.51 1.50 -16.07
CA ASP A 171 1.90 1.97 -16.06
C ASP A 171 2.11 3.31 -16.80
N GLY A 172 1.16 3.72 -17.63
CA GLY A 172 1.15 5.02 -18.29
C GLY A 172 0.75 6.20 -17.39
N LEU A 173 0.25 5.93 -16.18
CA LEU A 173 -0.20 6.96 -15.25
C LEU A 173 0.95 7.51 -14.40
N SER A 174 0.75 8.72 -13.86
CA SER A 174 1.69 9.32 -12.92
C SER A 174 1.69 8.59 -11.58
N ALA A 175 2.88 8.27 -11.09
CA ALA A 175 3.08 7.75 -9.72
C ALA A 175 3.31 8.88 -8.71
N ARG A 176 3.43 10.14 -9.16
CA ARG A 176 3.72 11.27 -8.28
C ARG A 176 2.53 11.52 -7.34
N PRO A 177 2.74 11.47 -6.02
CA PRO A 177 1.70 11.82 -5.06
C PRO A 177 1.44 13.34 -5.07
N ASP A 178 0.22 13.74 -4.72
CA ASP A 178 -0.18 15.14 -4.64
C ASP A 178 0.26 15.77 -3.31
N PHE A 179 0.53 14.96 -2.30
CA PHE A 179 1.11 15.36 -1.02
C PHE A 179 1.87 14.21 -0.36
N LEU A 180 2.76 14.54 0.59
CA LEU A 180 3.60 13.61 1.32
C LEU A 180 3.47 13.84 2.82
N VAL A 181 3.35 12.75 3.59
CA VAL A 181 3.43 12.77 5.06
C VAL A 181 4.50 11.77 5.51
N CYS A 182 5.53 12.25 6.19
CA CYS A 182 6.58 11.43 6.80
C CYS A 182 6.46 11.47 8.32
N ILE A 183 6.49 10.29 8.94
CA ILE A 183 6.38 10.10 10.39
C ILE A 183 7.56 9.26 10.89
#